data_4f81e7da77138182436d6ed81cc6c19c
#
_entry.id   4f81e7da77138182436d6ed81cc6c19c
#
_cell.length_a   1.000
_cell.length_b   1.000
_cell.length_c   1.000
_cell.angle_alpha   90.00
_cell.angle_beta   90.00
_cell.angle_gamma   90.00
#
_symmetry.space_group_name_H-M   'P 1'
#
loop_
_entity.id
_entity.type
_entity.pdbx_description
1 polymer ?
#
loop_
_entity_poly.entity_id
_entity_poly.type
_entity_poly.pdbx_seq_one_letter_code
_entity_poly.pdbx_strand_id
1 'polypeptide(L)'
;MRWGLLVTMGAVIFAIAALYVLLSRVDLSAVKQPGRAEEYLRTRLMRAAIRRRAAREEIPPEPPDRGTGMSITRGKNLYDADCAACHGSDGRTPTIEGRGMLPQAVALDSPTVQSYSDRELFCVIREGIRFTGMPGFSGAVTNDQTWDVIDYVRTLR
;
A
#
# COMPACT_ATOMS: atom_id res chain seq x y z
N MET A 1 0.44 -15.43 49.77
CA MET A 1 1.23 -15.63 48.54
C MET A 1 0.61 -16.63 47.55
N ARG A 2 0.15 -17.81 47.92
CA ARG A 2 -0.40 -18.83 47.00
C ARG A 2 -1.70 -18.40 46.26
N TRP A 3 -2.59 -17.64 46.91
CA TRP A 3 -3.84 -17.16 46.31
C TRP A 3 -3.63 -16.12 45.19
N GLY A 4 -2.68 -15.20 45.36
CA GLY A 4 -2.32 -14.27 44.31
C GLY A 4 -1.80 -14.98 43.04
N LEU A 5 -1.03 -16.04 43.23
CA LEU A 5 -0.50 -16.85 42.11
C LEU A 5 -1.61 -17.57 41.33
N LEU A 6 -2.62 -18.10 42.06
CA LEU A 6 -3.75 -18.78 41.43
C LEU A 6 -4.65 -17.81 40.65
N VAL A 7 -4.88 -16.60 41.18
CA VAL A 7 -5.66 -15.56 40.47
C VAL A 7 -4.96 -15.08 39.23
N THR A 8 -3.64 -14.83 39.28
CA THR A 8 -2.86 -14.41 38.09
C THR A 8 -2.80 -15.50 37.04
N MET A 9 -2.64 -16.77 37.45
CA MET A 9 -2.66 -17.91 36.53
C MET A 9 -4.02 -18.07 35.84
N GLY A 10 -5.13 -17.94 36.60
CA GLY A 10 -6.48 -17.96 36.05
C GLY A 10 -6.76 -16.84 35.04
N ALA A 11 -6.30 -15.61 35.34
CA ALA A 11 -6.41 -14.48 34.42
C ALA A 11 -5.62 -14.68 33.14
N VAL A 12 -4.42 -15.23 33.21
CA VAL A 12 -3.58 -15.54 32.03
C VAL A 12 -4.25 -16.62 31.17
N ILE A 13 -4.73 -17.70 31.76
CA ILE A 13 -5.44 -18.77 31.04
C ILE A 13 -6.69 -18.22 30.36
N PHE A 14 -7.47 -17.41 31.07
CA PHE A 14 -8.64 -16.76 30.47
C PHE A 14 -8.27 -15.86 29.29
N ALA A 15 -7.23 -15.03 29.42
CA ALA A 15 -6.75 -14.18 28.34
C ALA A 15 -6.29 -14.97 27.11
N ILE A 16 -5.57 -16.09 27.33
CA ILE A 16 -5.14 -16.98 26.25
C ILE A 16 -6.35 -17.63 25.57
N ALA A 17 -7.30 -18.13 26.34
CA ALA A 17 -8.52 -18.74 25.79
C ALA A 17 -9.37 -17.72 25.00
N ALA A 18 -9.52 -16.50 25.52
CA ALA A 18 -10.23 -15.43 24.84
C ALA A 18 -9.52 -15.04 23.53
N LEU A 19 -8.19 -14.93 23.55
CA LEU A 19 -7.37 -14.68 22.35
C LEU A 19 -7.50 -15.82 21.34
N TYR A 20 -7.46 -17.07 21.78
CA TYR A 20 -7.65 -18.23 20.91
C TYR A 20 -9.02 -18.21 20.22
N VAL A 21 -10.11 -17.95 20.99
CA VAL A 21 -11.47 -17.84 20.44
C VAL A 21 -11.56 -16.65 19.45
N LEU A 22 -10.92 -15.54 19.74
CA LEU A 22 -10.87 -14.39 18.83
C LEU A 22 -10.16 -14.75 17.52
N LEU A 23 -8.97 -15.36 17.62
CA LEU A 23 -8.17 -15.74 16.45
C LEU A 23 -8.84 -16.86 15.62
N SER A 24 -9.54 -17.81 16.28
CA SER A 24 -10.25 -18.88 15.56
C SER A 24 -11.46 -18.38 14.75
N ARG A 25 -11.89 -17.15 14.98
CA ARG A 25 -12.97 -16.51 14.21
C ARG A 25 -12.48 -15.58 13.09
N VAL A 26 -11.17 -15.42 12.96
CA VAL A 26 -10.59 -14.64 11.87
C VAL A 26 -10.80 -15.41 10.56
N ASP A 27 -11.54 -14.82 9.64
CA ASP A 27 -11.73 -15.35 8.29
C ASP A 27 -10.55 -14.88 7.42
N LEU A 28 -9.71 -15.81 6.99
CA LEU A 28 -8.54 -15.54 6.15
C LEU A 28 -8.86 -15.70 4.64
N SER A 29 -10.13 -15.83 4.28
CA SER A 29 -10.53 -15.94 2.86
C SER A 29 -10.27 -14.63 2.12
N ALA A 30 -9.47 -14.69 1.06
CA ALA A 30 -9.21 -13.55 0.18
C ALA A 30 -10.43 -13.16 -0.69
N VAL A 31 -11.46 -14.01 -0.75
CA VAL A 31 -12.68 -13.74 -1.52
C VAL A 31 -13.61 -12.80 -0.76
N LYS A 32 -13.56 -12.84 0.57
CA LYS A 32 -14.42 -12.01 1.40
C LYS A 32 -13.85 -10.61 1.56
N GLN A 33 -14.67 -9.63 1.22
CA GLN A 33 -14.27 -8.23 1.39
C GLN A 33 -14.12 -7.88 2.89
N PRO A 34 -13.11 -7.09 3.26
CA PRO A 34 -12.90 -6.69 4.64
C PRO A 34 -14.08 -5.87 5.18
N GLY A 35 -14.34 -5.99 6.47
CA GLY A 35 -15.33 -5.16 7.15
C GLY A 35 -14.90 -3.68 7.20
N ARG A 36 -15.86 -2.76 7.37
CA ARG A 36 -15.58 -1.31 7.42
C ARG A 36 -14.53 -0.92 8.46
N ALA A 37 -14.54 -1.56 9.63
CA ALA A 37 -13.58 -1.29 10.70
C ALA A 37 -12.18 -1.79 10.34
N GLU A 38 -12.09 -2.97 9.74
CA GLU A 38 -10.84 -3.56 9.24
C GLU A 38 -10.23 -2.69 8.15
N GLU A 39 -11.01 -2.29 7.16
CA GLU A 39 -10.61 -1.41 6.06
C GLU A 39 -10.10 -0.05 6.58
N TYR A 40 -10.83 0.55 7.53
CA TYR A 40 -10.44 1.80 8.14
C TYR A 40 -9.10 1.69 8.88
N LEU A 41 -8.96 0.65 9.74
CA LEU A 41 -7.74 0.45 10.52
C LEU A 41 -6.55 0.15 9.61
N ARG A 42 -6.72 -0.74 8.64
CA ARG A 42 -5.71 -1.09 7.65
C ARG A 42 -5.21 0.15 6.89
N THR A 43 -6.13 0.94 6.36
CA THR A 43 -5.80 2.17 5.62
C THR A 43 -5.04 3.17 6.48
N ARG A 44 -5.45 3.37 7.73
CA ARG A 44 -4.77 4.26 8.68
C ARG A 44 -3.36 3.80 9.02
N LEU A 45 -3.20 2.52 9.32
CA LEU A 45 -1.88 1.95 9.66
C LEU A 45 -0.94 1.98 8.46
N MET A 46 -1.41 1.58 7.29
CA MET A 46 -0.65 1.62 6.04
C MET A 46 -0.18 3.05 5.73
N ARG A 47 -1.08 4.03 5.77
CA ARG A 47 -0.74 5.43 5.53
C ARG A 47 0.27 5.98 6.53
N ALA A 48 0.13 5.66 7.80
CA ALA A 48 1.09 6.05 8.83
C ALA A 48 2.47 5.41 8.59
N ALA A 49 2.52 4.15 8.17
CA ALA A 49 3.76 3.46 7.83
C ALA A 49 4.46 4.09 6.62
N ILE A 50 3.73 4.37 5.54
CA ILE A 50 4.26 5.04 4.34
C ILE A 50 4.83 6.42 4.70
N ARG A 51 4.09 7.24 5.44
CA ARG A 51 4.55 8.57 5.88
C ARG A 51 5.83 8.51 6.71
N ARG A 52 5.88 7.60 7.68
CA ARG A 52 7.08 7.42 8.52
C ARG A 52 8.28 7.00 7.70
N ARG A 53 8.07 6.15 6.71
CA ARG A 53 9.10 5.69 5.80
C ARG A 53 9.61 6.85 4.94
N ALA A 54 8.73 7.54 4.23
CA ALA A 54 9.07 8.68 3.39
C ALA A 54 9.80 9.79 4.16
N ALA A 55 9.52 9.95 5.47
CA ALA A 55 10.21 10.91 6.33
C ALA A 55 11.64 10.47 6.74
N ARG A 56 11.96 9.18 6.69
CA ARG A 56 13.23 8.62 7.16
C ARG A 56 14.20 8.29 6.03
N GLU A 57 13.68 7.96 4.86
CA GLU A 57 14.51 7.56 3.73
C GLU A 57 15.09 8.77 3.00
N GLU A 58 16.34 8.63 2.61
CA GLU A 58 16.98 9.56 1.71
C GLU A 58 16.47 9.30 0.29
N ILE A 59 15.57 10.17 -0.16
CA ILE A 59 14.99 10.05 -1.49
C ILE A 59 15.89 10.81 -2.47
N PRO A 60 16.28 10.17 -3.59
CA PRO A 60 17.08 10.81 -4.61
C PRO A 60 16.47 12.12 -5.11
N PRO A 61 17.30 13.10 -5.51
CA PRO A 61 16.81 14.37 -6.02
C PRO A 61 15.90 14.15 -7.22
N GLU A 62 14.96 15.05 -7.37
CA GLU A 62 14.07 15.05 -8.52
C GLU A 62 14.85 15.41 -9.80
N PRO A 63 14.60 14.74 -10.93
CA PRO A 63 15.20 15.11 -12.23
C PRO A 63 14.79 16.53 -12.63
N PRO A 64 15.66 17.26 -13.36
CA PRO A 64 15.39 18.65 -13.73
C PRO A 64 14.23 18.81 -14.73
N ASP A 65 13.85 17.75 -15.42
CA ASP A 65 12.77 17.74 -16.39
C ASP A 65 11.42 17.21 -15.83
N ARG A 66 11.30 17.14 -14.47
CA ARG A 66 10.05 16.78 -13.80
C ARG A 66 8.85 17.57 -14.29
N GLY A 67 7.72 16.88 -14.51
CA GLY A 67 6.45 17.49 -14.90
C GLY A 67 6.41 17.97 -16.37
N THR A 68 7.43 17.73 -17.16
CA THR A 68 7.43 18.04 -18.60
C THR A 68 6.63 17.00 -19.40
N GLY A 69 6.20 17.36 -20.61
CA GLY A 69 5.55 16.41 -21.52
C GLY A 69 6.42 15.18 -21.81
N MET A 70 7.76 15.32 -21.77
CA MET A 70 8.68 14.19 -21.96
C MET A 70 8.67 13.25 -20.76
N SER A 71 8.80 13.76 -19.52
CA SER A 71 8.77 12.90 -18.33
C SER A 71 7.42 12.19 -18.20
N ILE A 72 6.32 12.89 -18.46
CA ILE A 72 4.98 12.30 -18.47
C ILE A 72 4.86 11.17 -19.52
N THR A 73 5.40 11.37 -20.71
CA THR A 73 5.35 10.34 -21.76
C THR A 73 6.19 9.11 -21.40
N ARG A 74 7.40 9.30 -20.86
CA ARG A 74 8.24 8.19 -20.35
C ARG A 74 7.52 7.46 -19.22
N GLY A 75 6.94 8.21 -18.27
CA GLY A 75 6.17 7.67 -17.17
C GLY A 75 4.95 6.86 -17.62
N LYS A 76 4.24 7.34 -18.64
CA LYS A 76 3.12 6.60 -19.24
C LYS A 76 3.57 5.26 -19.84
N ASN A 77 4.67 5.24 -20.57
CA ASN A 77 5.21 4.02 -21.16
C ASN A 77 5.61 2.99 -20.09
N LEU A 78 6.29 3.44 -19.03
CA LEU A 78 6.65 2.59 -17.88
C LEU A 78 5.39 2.10 -17.13
N TYR A 79 4.41 2.98 -16.95
CA TYR A 79 3.14 2.62 -16.35
C TYR A 79 2.44 1.50 -17.12
N ASP A 80 2.39 1.60 -18.45
CA ASP A 80 1.76 0.59 -19.30
C ASP A 80 2.48 -0.76 -19.22
N ALA A 81 3.79 -0.74 -19.09
CA ALA A 81 4.60 -1.96 -18.98
C ALA A 81 4.45 -2.66 -17.62
N ASP A 82 4.48 -1.89 -16.52
CA ASP A 82 4.72 -2.45 -15.18
C ASP A 82 3.54 -2.29 -14.21
N CYS A 83 2.63 -1.33 -14.46
CA CYS A 83 1.59 -0.95 -13.50
C CYS A 83 0.17 -1.27 -14.00
N ALA A 84 -0.07 -1.14 -15.30
CA ALA A 84 -1.38 -1.26 -15.92
C ALA A 84 -2.02 -2.65 -15.72
N ALA A 85 -1.21 -3.70 -15.55
CA ALA A 85 -1.69 -5.05 -15.29
C ALA A 85 -2.59 -5.14 -14.05
N CYS A 86 -2.39 -4.29 -13.06
CA CYS A 86 -3.21 -4.23 -11.84
C CYS A 86 -4.09 -2.97 -11.78
N HIS A 87 -3.52 -1.81 -12.13
CA HIS A 87 -4.20 -0.51 -11.98
C HIS A 87 -5.06 -0.12 -13.18
N GLY A 88 -5.07 -0.95 -14.25
CA GLY A 88 -5.79 -0.67 -15.50
C GLY A 88 -5.02 0.28 -16.42
N SER A 89 -5.30 0.22 -17.72
CA SER A 89 -4.61 1.04 -18.73
C SER A 89 -4.91 2.54 -18.60
N ASP A 90 -6.03 2.89 -17.96
CA ASP A 90 -6.46 4.26 -17.69
C ASP A 90 -6.00 4.79 -16.32
N GLY A 91 -5.46 3.91 -15.45
CA GLY A 91 -5.10 4.24 -14.07
C GLY A 91 -6.28 4.52 -13.14
N ARG A 92 -7.51 4.36 -13.63
CA ARG A 92 -8.77 4.67 -12.93
C ARG A 92 -9.57 3.42 -12.60
N THR A 93 -9.50 2.44 -13.48
CA THR A 93 -10.32 1.22 -13.38
C THR A 93 -9.40 0.01 -13.21
N PRO A 94 -9.16 -0.47 -11.97
CA PRO A 94 -8.34 -1.66 -11.73
C PRO A 94 -8.85 -2.87 -12.53
N THR A 95 -7.93 -3.68 -13.02
CA THR A 95 -8.20 -4.90 -13.77
C THR A 95 -8.88 -5.96 -12.91
N ILE A 96 -9.25 -7.09 -13.49
CA ILE A 96 -9.80 -8.24 -12.76
C ILE A 96 -8.74 -8.74 -11.76
N GLU A 97 -7.48 -8.82 -12.17
CA GLU A 97 -6.35 -9.22 -11.32
C GLU A 97 -6.16 -8.25 -10.16
N GLY A 98 -6.17 -6.95 -10.43
CA GLY A 98 -6.06 -5.90 -9.42
C GLY A 98 -7.21 -5.93 -8.41
N ARG A 99 -8.45 -6.18 -8.87
CA ARG A 99 -9.61 -6.34 -7.98
C ARG A 99 -9.62 -7.66 -7.22
N GLY A 100 -8.95 -8.70 -7.74
CA GLY A 100 -8.78 -9.98 -7.06
C GLY A 100 -7.78 -9.97 -5.89
N MET A 101 -7.00 -8.91 -5.74
CA MET A 101 -6.03 -8.77 -4.64
C MET A 101 -6.71 -8.35 -3.34
N LEU A 102 -6.08 -8.65 -2.22
CA LEU A 102 -6.51 -8.16 -0.90
C LEU A 102 -5.35 -7.43 -0.20
N PRO A 103 -5.44 -6.10 -0.03
CA PRO A 103 -6.47 -5.18 -0.56
C PRO A 103 -6.44 -5.11 -2.08
N GLN A 104 -7.57 -4.72 -2.66
CA GLN A 104 -7.67 -4.48 -4.08
C GLN A 104 -6.72 -3.36 -4.53
N ALA A 105 -6.22 -3.43 -5.76
CA ALA A 105 -5.51 -2.33 -6.38
C ALA A 105 -6.42 -1.08 -6.39
N VAL A 106 -5.83 0.06 -6.05
CA VAL A 106 -6.57 1.33 -5.96
C VAL A 106 -6.62 2.03 -7.31
N ALA A 107 -7.70 2.79 -7.56
CA ALA A 107 -7.76 3.76 -8.63
C ALA A 107 -6.76 4.90 -8.34
N LEU A 108 -5.88 5.20 -9.27
CA LEU A 108 -4.78 6.16 -9.05
C LEU A 108 -5.25 7.62 -9.09
N ASP A 109 -6.39 7.90 -9.72
CA ASP A 109 -7.06 9.20 -9.68
C ASP A 109 -7.81 9.46 -8.36
N SER A 110 -7.92 8.44 -7.49
CA SER A 110 -8.67 8.57 -6.24
C SER A 110 -8.10 9.66 -5.33
N PRO A 111 -8.95 10.39 -4.56
CA PRO A 111 -8.48 11.40 -3.61
C PRO A 111 -7.47 10.84 -2.60
N THR A 112 -7.59 9.57 -2.26
CA THR A 112 -6.64 8.89 -1.37
C THR A 112 -5.24 8.86 -1.96
N VAL A 113 -5.08 8.39 -3.20
CA VAL A 113 -3.78 8.32 -3.89
C VAL A 113 -3.25 9.73 -4.16
N GLN A 114 -4.11 10.61 -4.67
CA GLN A 114 -3.70 11.96 -5.04
C GLN A 114 -3.33 12.85 -3.83
N SER A 115 -3.73 12.44 -2.61
CA SER A 115 -3.32 13.11 -1.36
C SER A 115 -1.97 12.66 -0.79
N TYR A 116 -1.33 11.62 -1.34
CA TYR A 116 0.05 11.30 -1.00
C TYR A 116 1.00 12.35 -1.57
N SER A 117 2.06 12.68 -0.84
CA SER A 117 3.17 13.47 -1.40
C SER A 117 3.94 12.66 -2.44
N ASP A 118 4.71 13.35 -3.30
CA ASP A 118 5.54 12.66 -4.30
C ASP A 118 6.60 11.77 -3.64
N ARG A 119 7.13 12.18 -2.48
CA ARG A 119 8.02 11.35 -1.65
C ARG A 119 7.35 10.06 -1.18
N GLU A 120 6.09 10.15 -0.75
CA GLU A 120 5.31 8.98 -0.33
C GLU A 120 5.05 8.05 -1.52
N LEU A 121 4.68 8.59 -2.68
CA LEU A 121 4.50 7.81 -3.91
C LEU A 121 5.81 7.16 -4.36
N PHE A 122 6.94 7.88 -4.28
CA PHE A 122 8.26 7.34 -4.58
C PHE A 122 8.58 6.11 -3.74
N CYS A 123 8.40 6.20 -2.41
CA CYS A 123 8.58 5.06 -1.51
C CYS A 123 7.64 3.90 -1.84
N VAL A 124 6.37 4.18 -2.14
CA VAL A 124 5.38 3.15 -2.48
C VAL A 124 5.76 2.42 -3.76
N ILE A 125 6.20 3.11 -4.80
CA ILE A 125 6.60 2.49 -6.07
C ILE A 125 7.89 1.70 -5.88
N ARG A 126 8.91 2.29 -5.27
CA ARG A 126 10.22 1.65 -5.09
C ARG A 126 10.17 0.38 -4.26
N GLU A 127 9.42 0.40 -3.18
CA GLU A 127 9.46 -0.62 -2.14
C GLU A 127 8.21 -1.50 -2.09
N GLY A 128 7.15 -1.10 -2.79
CA GLY A 128 5.85 -1.74 -2.67
C GLY A 128 5.20 -1.54 -1.30
N ILE A 129 4.14 -2.27 -1.06
CA ILE A 129 3.40 -2.24 0.20
C ILE A 129 3.29 -3.65 0.75
N ARG A 130 3.95 -3.91 1.88
CA ARG A 130 3.93 -5.22 2.55
C ARG A 130 2.49 -5.63 2.90
N PHE A 131 2.21 -6.92 2.79
CA PHE A 131 0.89 -7.53 2.98
C PHE A 131 -0.19 -7.04 1.98
N THR A 132 0.25 -6.61 0.80
CA THR A 132 -0.61 -6.31 -0.35
C THR A 132 -0.06 -6.98 -1.60
N GLY A 133 -0.83 -6.94 -2.69
CA GLY A 133 -0.38 -7.41 -4.00
C GLY A 133 0.58 -6.45 -4.72
N MET A 134 0.86 -5.25 -4.17
CA MET A 134 1.77 -4.29 -4.81
C MET A 134 3.24 -4.60 -4.52
N PRO A 135 4.01 -5.07 -5.51
CA PRO A 135 5.44 -5.34 -5.34
C PRO A 135 6.25 -4.05 -5.30
N GLY A 136 7.51 -4.16 -4.89
CA GLY A 136 8.48 -3.08 -5.04
C GLY A 136 9.17 -3.16 -6.41
N PHE A 137 9.37 -2.02 -7.03
CA PHE A 137 9.96 -1.90 -8.37
C PHE A 137 11.42 -1.43 -8.35
N SER A 138 12.08 -1.36 -7.19
CA SER A 138 13.46 -0.88 -7.07
C SER A 138 14.49 -1.66 -7.90
N GLY A 139 14.19 -2.92 -8.24
CA GLY A 139 15.01 -3.75 -9.13
C GLY A 139 14.66 -3.66 -10.61
N ALA A 140 13.50 -3.09 -10.95
CA ALA A 140 12.97 -3.02 -12.32
C ALA A 140 13.07 -1.63 -12.93
N VAL A 141 12.88 -0.56 -12.13
CA VAL A 141 12.93 0.84 -12.58
C VAL A 141 14.00 1.62 -11.82
N THR A 142 14.62 2.58 -12.50
CA THR A 142 15.59 3.52 -11.89
C THR A 142 14.87 4.56 -11.03
N ASN A 143 15.65 5.39 -10.32
CA ASN A 143 15.10 6.50 -9.55
C ASN A 143 14.41 7.53 -10.46
N ASP A 144 15.06 7.92 -11.56
CA ASP A 144 14.50 8.88 -12.52
C ASP A 144 13.22 8.34 -13.16
N GLN A 145 13.21 7.07 -13.53
CA GLN A 145 12.01 6.39 -14.04
C GLN A 145 10.87 6.35 -13.03
N THR A 146 11.19 6.22 -11.74
CA THR A 146 10.17 6.30 -10.68
C THR A 146 9.53 7.69 -10.63
N TRP A 147 10.33 8.74 -10.79
CA TRP A 147 9.83 10.11 -10.89
C TRP A 147 8.97 10.32 -12.14
N ASP A 148 9.37 9.77 -13.29
CA ASP A 148 8.56 9.81 -14.51
C ASP A 148 7.19 9.17 -14.31
N VAL A 149 7.12 8.00 -13.65
CA VAL A 149 5.83 7.34 -13.32
C VAL A 149 4.97 8.22 -12.42
N ILE A 150 5.57 8.88 -11.42
CA ILE A 150 4.83 9.81 -10.55
C ILE A 150 4.27 10.98 -11.35
N ASP A 151 5.04 11.54 -12.28
CA ASP A 151 4.58 12.63 -13.15
C ASP A 151 3.34 12.20 -13.97
N TYR A 152 3.38 10.99 -14.54
CA TYR A 152 2.20 10.45 -15.22
C TYR A 152 1.01 10.28 -14.26
N VAL A 153 1.20 9.66 -13.09
CA VAL A 153 0.12 9.46 -12.10
C VAL A 153 -0.51 10.79 -11.68
N ARG A 154 0.27 11.87 -11.62
CA ARG A 154 -0.24 13.21 -11.31
C ARG A 154 -1.12 13.81 -12.41
N THR A 155 -1.03 13.34 -13.64
CA THR A 155 -1.93 13.75 -14.73
C THR A 155 -3.33 13.12 -14.64
N LEU A 156 -3.51 12.10 -13.80
CA LEU A 156 -4.79 11.39 -13.65
C LEU A 156 -5.81 12.13 -12.76
N ARG A 157 -5.43 13.25 -12.15
CA ARG A 157 -6.28 14.08 -11.28
C ARG A 157 -7.58 14.50 -11.94
#